data_98be9658ef51b646e5b6ccb9f1a6768e
#
_entry.id   98be9658ef51b646e5b6ccb9f1a6768e
#
_cell.length_a   1.000
_cell.length_b   1.000
_cell.length_c   1.000
_cell.angle_alpha   90.00
_cell.angle_beta   90.00
_cell.angle_gamma   90.00
#
_symmetry.space_group_name_H-M   'P 1'
#
loop_
_entity.id
_entity.type
_entity.pdbx_description
1 polymer ?
#
loop_
_entity_poly.entity_id
_entity_poly.type
_entity_poly.pdbx_seq_one_letter_code
_entity_poly.pdbx_strand_id
1 'polypeptide(L)'
;MATKNKTAFSAKLLFTVFIGVCFAASCFAQTNGTTITLGGTAIHTVGKLPAVGTPVKDFTLTGVDLKEKTLTDFKGKYIIMNIFPSVNTGVCSKSVRKFNEDAAKLSNTVVLCISKDLPFAQKQFCGAEGIDRVVMLSDFRTDFGNTYGVQMADGPMKGLLSRAVVVINPEGKIVYEQQVPEIGQEPDYAAAIAAVK
;
A
#
# COMPACT_ATOMS: atom_id res chain seq x y z
N MET A 1 -80.78 40.13 -40.31
CA MET A 1 -80.33 38.70 -40.42
C MET A 1 -78.84 38.65 -40.28
N ALA A 2 -78.36 38.04 -39.27
CA ALA A 2 -76.97 38.10 -38.81
C ALA A 2 -76.07 36.98 -39.43
N THR A 3 -74.97 37.35 -40.00
CA THR A 3 -73.92 36.43 -40.43
C THR A 3 -72.72 36.55 -39.49
N LYS A 4 -72.47 35.50 -38.75
CA LYS A 4 -71.34 35.39 -37.83
C LYS A 4 -70.04 35.04 -38.58
N ASN A 5 -69.05 35.89 -38.56
CA ASN A 5 -67.66 35.62 -38.96
C ASN A 5 -66.99 34.85 -37.84
N LYS A 6 -66.43 33.65 -38.13
CA LYS A 6 -65.51 32.90 -37.25
C LYS A 6 -64.14 33.16 -37.73
N THR A 7 -63.32 33.89 -36.96
CA THR A 7 -61.92 34.03 -37.10
C THR A 7 -61.22 32.83 -36.49
N ALA A 8 -60.51 32.06 -37.30
CA ALA A 8 -59.67 30.94 -36.87
C ALA A 8 -58.34 31.49 -36.33
N PHE A 9 -58.02 31.16 -35.05
CA PHE A 9 -56.77 31.51 -34.40
C PHE A 9 -55.81 30.36 -34.65
N SER A 10 -54.78 30.63 -35.45
CA SER A 10 -53.69 29.66 -35.75
C SER A 10 -52.65 29.75 -34.66
N ALA A 11 -52.59 28.77 -33.77
CA ALA A 11 -51.56 28.62 -32.78
C ALA A 11 -50.30 27.98 -33.43
N LYS A 12 -49.27 28.79 -33.66
CA LYS A 12 -47.93 28.30 -34.02
C LYS A 12 -47.24 27.75 -32.76
N LEU A 13 -47.14 26.43 -32.69
CA LEU A 13 -46.39 25.72 -31.65
C LEU A 13 -44.89 25.86 -31.95
N LEU A 14 -44.18 26.70 -31.20
CA LEU A 14 -42.72 26.75 -31.21
C LEU A 14 -42.15 25.54 -30.43
N PHE A 15 -41.62 24.58 -31.14
CA PHE A 15 -40.84 23.48 -30.55
C PHE A 15 -39.42 23.98 -30.21
N THR A 16 -39.20 24.39 -28.97
CA THR A 16 -37.83 24.71 -28.48
C THR A 16 -37.12 23.42 -28.16
N VAL A 17 -36.20 22.98 -29.02
CA VAL A 17 -35.33 21.85 -28.77
C VAL A 17 -34.26 22.28 -27.77
N PHE A 18 -34.40 21.85 -26.52
CA PHE A 18 -33.33 21.94 -25.50
C PHE A 18 -32.29 20.85 -25.77
N ILE A 19 -31.19 21.22 -26.42
CA ILE A 19 -30.01 20.37 -26.51
C ILE A 19 -29.36 20.40 -25.13
N GLY A 20 -29.67 19.41 -24.28
CA GLY A 20 -28.98 19.18 -23.03
C GLY A 20 -27.57 18.70 -23.32
N VAL A 21 -26.59 19.60 -23.19
CA VAL A 21 -25.16 19.21 -23.16
C VAL A 21 -24.93 18.46 -21.85
N CYS A 22 -24.96 17.12 -21.91
CA CYS A 22 -24.50 16.27 -20.82
C CYS A 22 -22.99 16.46 -20.67
N PHE A 23 -22.57 17.35 -19.76
CA PHE A 23 -21.21 17.37 -19.26
C PHE A 23 -21.00 16.07 -18.49
N ALA A 24 -20.38 15.08 -19.14
CA ALA A 24 -19.83 13.93 -18.46
C ALA A 24 -18.69 14.46 -17.57
N ALA A 25 -19.01 14.77 -16.32
CA ALA A 25 -18.01 14.98 -15.29
C ALA A 25 -17.24 13.66 -15.18
N SER A 26 -16.04 13.62 -15.77
CA SER A 26 -15.08 12.56 -15.52
C SER A 26 -14.76 12.61 -14.02
N CYS A 27 -15.42 11.75 -13.25
CA CYS A 27 -15.13 11.53 -11.85
C CYS A 27 -13.74 10.90 -11.81
N PHE A 28 -12.68 11.73 -11.79
CA PHE A 28 -11.36 11.27 -11.39
C PHE A 28 -11.53 10.81 -9.96
N ALA A 29 -11.54 9.51 -9.75
CA ALA A 29 -11.44 8.94 -8.42
C ALA A 29 -10.17 9.53 -7.79
N GLN A 30 -10.33 10.48 -6.86
CA GLN A 30 -9.22 10.96 -6.04
C GLN A 30 -8.71 9.75 -5.30
N THR A 31 -7.52 9.27 -5.69
CA THR A 31 -6.80 8.26 -4.93
C THR A 31 -6.43 8.92 -3.60
N ASN A 32 -7.09 8.53 -2.51
CA ASN A 32 -6.74 8.96 -1.16
C ASN A 32 -5.34 8.44 -0.74
N GLY A 33 -4.52 8.07 -1.70
CA GLY A 33 -3.20 7.51 -1.54
C GLY A 33 -2.13 8.53 -1.20
N THR A 34 -0.95 8.04 -0.87
CA THR A 34 0.27 8.85 -0.73
C THR A 34 0.93 8.99 -2.09
N THR A 35 1.33 10.20 -2.45
CA THR A 35 2.20 10.43 -3.61
C THR A 35 3.64 10.10 -3.22
N ILE A 36 4.27 9.23 -4.00
CA ILE A 36 5.68 8.84 -3.90
C ILE A 36 6.31 8.97 -5.29
N THR A 37 7.62 8.75 -5.42
CA THR A 37 8.30 8.82 -6.71
C THR A 37 9.04 7.54 -7.06
N LEU A 38 9.19 7.30 -8.35
CA LEU A 38 10.07 6.29 -8.94
C LEU A 38 10.96 6.97 -9.97
N GLY A 39 12.25 7.13 -9.65
CA GLY A 39 13.18 7.87 -10.50
C GLY A 39 12.75 9.33 -10.73
N GLY A 40 12.16 9.98 -9.72
CA GLY A 40 11.61 11.32 -9.78
C GLY A 40 10.22 11.45 -10.41
N THR A 41 9.66 10.37 -10.99
CA THR A 41 8.30 10.38 -11.56
C THR A 41 7.28 10.07 -10.47
N ALA A 42 6.27 10.93 -10.33
CA ALA A 42 5.20 10.75 -9.34
C ALA A 42 4.35 9.52 -9.65
N ILE A 43 4.12 8.71 -8.63
CA ILE A 43 3.19 7.57 -8.60
C ILE A 43 2.42 7.58 -7.29
N HIS A 44 1.35 6.82 -7.19
CA HIS A 44 0.47 6.86 -6.03
C HIS A 44 0.30 5.48 -5.41
N THR A 45 0.14 5.44 -4.09
CA THR A 45 -0.35 4.25 -3.39
C THR A 45 -1.88 4.24 -3.36
N VAL A 46 -2.48 3.09 -3.08
CA VAL A 46 -3.95 2.94 -2.97
C VAL A 46 -4.54 3.64 -1.74
N GLY A 47 -3.70 3.93 -0.74
CA GLY A 47 -4.10 4.54 0.52
C GLY A 47 -2.92 5.14 1.25
N LYS A 48 -3.05 5.30 2.57
CA LYS A 48 -2.02 5.80 3.48
C LYS A 48 -1.67 4.74 4.52
N LEU A 49 -0.44 4.76 4.99
CA LEU A 49 -0.04 3.97 6.16
C LEU A 49 -0.96 4.27 7.36
N PRO A 50 -1.24 3.26 8.20
CA PRO A 50 -1.90 3.50 9.47
C PRO A 50 -1.06 4.43 10.36
N ALA A 51 -1.68 5.46 10.94
CA ALA A 51 -0.97 6.50 11.69
C ALA A 51 -0.35 5.99 13.00
N VAL A 52 0.74 6.61 13.43
CA VAL A 52 1.34 6.40 14.76
C VAL A 52 0.30 6.63 15.86
N GLY A 53 0.31 5.78 16.88
CA GLY A 53 -0.63 5.80 18.02
C GLY A 53 -1.90 4.99 17.77
N THR A 54 -2.19 4.57 16.53
CA THR A 54 -3.37 3.74 16.23
C THR A 54 -3.10 2.26 16.49
N PRO A 55 -4.14 1.45 16.76
CA PRO A 55 -4.02 0.00 16.78
C PRO A 55 -3.54 -0.53 15.42
N VAL A 56 -2.67 -1.54 15.46
CA VAL A 56 -2.26 -2.27 14.25
C VAL A 56 -3.48 -2.96 13.62
N LYS A 57 -3.53 -2.97 12.28
CA LYS A 57 -4.54 -3.74 11.55
C LYS A 57 -4.12 -5.20 11.46
N ASP A 58 -5.09 -6.11 11.58
CA ASP A 58 -4.84 -7.52 11.36
C ASP A 58 -4.35 -7.79 9.93
N PHE A 59 -3.53 -8.83 9.81
CA PHE A 59 -3.07 -9.32 8.51
C PHE A 59 -2.97 -10.85 8.51
N THR A 60 -3.07 -11.41 7.32
CA THR A 60 -2.69 -12.78 7.01
C THR A 60 -1.75 -12.75 5.82
N LEU A 61 -0.57 -13.34 5.95
CA LEU A 61 0.47 -13.39 4.92
C LEU A 61 0.98 -14.82 4.78
N THR A 62 1.64 -15.14 3.66
CA THR A 62 2.17 -16.48 3.42
C THR A 62 3.67 -16.53 3.70
N GLY A 63 4.09 -17.43 4.59
CA GLY A 63 5.50 -17.69 4.87
C GLY A 63 6.19 -18.49 3.75
N VAL A 64 7.53 -18.55 3.80
CA VAL A 64 8.35 -19.34 2.84
C VAL A 64 8.09 -20.85 2.94
N ASP A 65 7.45 -21.32 4.00
CA ASP A 65 6.97 -22.69 4.22
C ASP A 65 5.54 -22.92 3.70
N LEU A 66 4.98 -21.94 3.00
CA LEU A 66 3.61 -21.90 2.47
C LEU A 66 2.50 -21.86 3.52
N LYS A 67 2.84 -21.75 4.80
CA LYS A 67 1.87 -21.62 5.89
C LYS A 67 1.46 -20.15 6.05
N GLU A 68 0.24 -19.96 6.51
CA GLU A 68 -0.24 -18.63 6.88
C GLU A 68 0.43 -18.15 8.17
N LYS A 69 0.73 -16.87 8.19
CA LYS A 69 1.23 -16.11 9.33
C LYS A 69 0.31 -14.93 9.56
N THR A 70 -0.11 -14.76 10.79
CA THR A 70 -1.05 -13.72 11.20
C THR A 70 -0.40 -12.81 12.25
N LEU A 71 -1.02 -11.68 12.54
CA LEU A 71 -0.55 -10.79 13.61
C LEU A 71 -0.42 -11.53 14.95
N THR A 72 -1.31 -12.49 15.23
CA THR A 72 -1.31 -13.25 16.50
C THR A 72 -0.07 -14.13 16.68
N ASP A 73 0.59 -14.56 15.61
CA ASP A 73 1.84 -15.32 15.69
C ASP A 73 3.00 -14.53 16.31
N PHE A 74 2.88 -13.20 16.33
CA PHE A 74 3.92 -12.26 16.79
C PHE A 74 3.50 -11.46 18.03
N LYS A 75 2.37 -11.80 18.65
CA LYS A 75 1.82 -11.09 19.81
C LYS A 75 2.83 -11.01 20.96
N GLY A 76 2.87 -9.85 21.64
CA GLY A 76 3.73 -9.59 22.79
C GLY A 76 5.18 -9.25 22.44
N LYS A 77 5.49 -9.10 21.15
CA LYS A 77 6.80 -8.66 20.65
C LYS A 77 6.69 -7.28 20.00
N TYR A 78 7.82 -6.58 19.91
CA TYR A 78 7.97 -5.53 18.92
C TYR A 78 7.98 -6.17 17.52
N ILE A 79 7.29 -5.55 16.56
CA ILE A 79 7.27 -5.99 15.17
C ILE A 79 7.80 -4.85 14.32
N ILE A 80 8.87 -5.08 13.54
CA ILE A 80 9.31 -4.17 12.49
C ILE A 80 8.85 -4.76 11.16
N MET A 81 7.96 -4.08 10.46
CA MET A 81 7.55 -4.44 9.10
C MET A 81 8.43 -3.68 8.11
N ASN A 82 9.31 -4.38 7.39
CA ASN A 82 10.06 -3.89 6.24
C ASN A 82 9.28 -4.27 4.98
N ILE A 83 8.58 -3.32 4.40
CA ILE A 83 7.71 -3.49 3.24
C ILE A 83 8.42 -2.97 2.00
N PHE A 84 8.41 -3.74 0.91
CA PHE A 84 9.15 -3.37 -0.31
C PHE A 84 8.59 -4.04 -1.57
N PRO A 85 8.93 -3.54 -2.79
CA PRO A 85 8.43 -4.09 -4.05
C PRO A 85 8.84 -5.53 -4.33
N SER A 86 10.14 -5.86 -4.29
CA SER A 86 10.65 -7.20 -4.60
C SER A 86 12.08 -7.42 -4.11
N VAL A 87 12.37 -8.60 -3.56
CA VAL A 87 13.72 -9.04 -3.17
C VAL A 87 14.73 -9.04 -4.32
N ASN A 88 14.23 -9.08 -5.56
CA ASN A 88 15.06 -9.12 -6.77
C ASN A 88 15.54 -7.73 -7.23
N THR A 89 15.33 -6.67 -6.43
CA THR A 89 15.85 -5.32 -6.70
C THR A 89 16.95 -4.95 -5.70
N GLY A 90 17.95 -4.20 -6.15
CA GLY A 90 19.14 -3.91 -5.37
C GLY A 90 18.87 -3.25 -4.00
N VAL A 91 18.00 -2.23 -3.95
CA VAL A 91 17.68 -1.53 -2.69
C VAL A 91 16.84 -2.39 -1.76
N CYS A 92 15.91 -3.23 -2.28
CA CYS A 92 15.11 -4.11 -1.45
C CYS A 92 15.96 -5.21 -0.82
N SER A 93 16.81 -5.87 -1.62
CA SER A 93 17.72 -6.90 -1.11
C SER A 93 18.67 -6.33 -0.05
N LYS A 94 19.16 -5.08 -0.26
CA LYS A 94 19.99 -4.38 0.73
C LYS A 94 19.22 -4.11 2.03
N SER A 95 17.95 -3.69 1.95
CA SER A 95 17.15 -3.46 3.15
C SER A 95 16.89 -4.74 3.95
N VAL A 96 16.67 -5.87 3.27
CA VAL A 96 16.51 -7.17 3.95
C VAL A 96 17.79 -7.58 4.67
N ARG A 97 18.96 -7.47 4.00
CA ARG A 97 20.27 -7.76 4.62
C ARG A 97 20.51 -6.87 5.85
N LYS A 98 20.26 -5.56 5.71
CA LYS A 98 20.47 -4.61 6.81
C LYS A 98 19.58 -4.93 8.02
N PHE A 99 18.31 -5.19 7.83
CA PHE A 99 17.44 -5.60 8.92
C PHE A 99 17.79 -6.99 9.48
N ASN A 100 18.31 -7.92 8.67
CA ASN A 100 18.79 -9.21 9.16
C ASN A 100 20.00 -9.05 10.08
N GLU A 101 20.93 -8.16 9.75
CA GLU A 101 22.07 -7.80 10.63
C GLU A 101 21.61 -7.14 11.93
N ASP A 102 20.71 -6.16 11.83
CA ASP A 102 20.24 -5.40 12.99
C ASP A 102 19.34 -6.23 13.90
N ALA A 103 18.56 -7.16 13.37
CA ALA A 103 17.72 -8.07 14.15
C ALA A 103 18.51 -8.84 15.21
N ALA A 104 19.81 -9.11 14.95
CA ALA A 104 20.70 -9.76 15.92
C ALA A 104 20.91 -8.97 17.22
N LYS A 105 20.68 -7.65 17.20
CA LYS A 105 20.94 -6.72 18.31
C LYS A 105 19.65 -6.37 19.07
N LEU A 106 18.50 -6.83 18.57
CA LEU A 106 17.19 -6.46 19.12
C LEU A 106 16.66 -7.59 20.00
N SER A 107 16.29 -7.26 21.23
CA SER A 107 15.60 -8.17 22.15
C SER A 107 14.09 -8.06 21.95
N ASN A 108 13.36 -9.15 22.20
CA ASN A 108 11.88 -9.21 22.12
C ASN A 108 11.28 -8.58 20.84
N THR A 109 11.99 -8.71 19.72
CA THR A 109 11.63 -8.07 18.45
C THR A 109 11.62 -9.10 17.33
N VAL A 110 10.67 -8.98 16.41
CA VAL A 110 10.66 -9.71 15.14
C VAL A 110 10.65 -8.73 13.98
N VAL A 111 11.44 -9.01 12.96
CA VAL A 111 11.42 -8.26 11.70
C VAL A 111 10.68 -9.08 10.65
N LEU A 112 9.63 -8.51 10.08
CA LEU A 112 8.83 -9.08 8.99
C LEU A 112 9.23 -8.37 7.68
N CYS A 113 9.77 -9.10 6.73
CA CYS A 113 10.10 -8.62 5.39
C CYS A 113 8.97 -9.00 4.44
N ILE A 114 8.22 -8.01 3.94
CA ILE A 114 6.94 -8.22 3.26
C ILE A 114 7.01 -7.69 1.83
N SER A 115 6.66 -8.55 0.87
CA SER A 115 6.55 -8.20 -0.56
C SER A 115 5.48 -9.05 -1.25
N LYS A 116 5.23 -8.79 -2.54
CA LYS A 116 4.39 -9.65 -3.39
C LYS A 116 5.16 -10.75 -4.11
N ASP A 117 6.47 -10.87 -3.85
CA ASP A 117 7.23 -12.01 -4.36
C ASP A 117 6.60 -13.33 -3.90
N LEU A 118 6.66 -14.35 -4.77
CA LEU A 118 6.22 -15.68 -4.37
C LEU A 118 7.11 -16.23 -3.25
N PRO A 119 6.56 -17.03 -2.32
CA PRO A 119 7.33 -17.64 -1.22
C PRO A 119 8.57 -18.43 -1.70
N PHE A 120 8.51 -18.98 -2.90
CA PHE A 120 9.64 -19.71 -3.51
C PHE A 120 10.81 -18.78 -3.83
N ALA A 121 10.54 -17.59 -4.39
CA ALA A 121 11.57 -16.58 -4.69
C ALA A 121 12.18 -16.03 -3.40
N GLN A 122 11.35 -15.74 -2.40
CA GLN A 122 11.82 -15.32 -1.07
C GLN A 122 12.69 -16.38 -0.42
N LYS A 123 12.30 -17.67 -0.49
CA LYS A 123 13.11 -18.79 0.05
C LYS A 123 14.44 -18.93 -0.66
N GLN A 124 14.47 -18.81 -1.99
CA GLN A 124 15.70 -18.86 -2.77
C GLN A 124 16.63 -17.71 -2.39
N PHE A 125 16.11 -16.49 -2.26
CA PHE A 125 16.86 -15.31 -1.82
C PHE A 125 17.48 -15.53 -0.44
N CYS A 126 16.70 -16.00 0.54
CA CYS A 126 17.22 -16.28 1.89
C CYS A 126 18.36 -17.29 1.88
N GLY A 127 18.22 -18.37 1.11
CA GLY A 127 19.25 -19.40 1.00
C GLY A 127 20.54 -18.89 0.34
N ALA A 128 20.41 -18.05 -0.68
CA ALA A 128 21.57 -17.49 -1.39
C ALA A 128 22.31 -16.41 -0.56
N GLU A 129 21.61 -15.66 0.27
CA GLU A 129 22.11 -14.49 0.99
C GLU A 129 22.36 -14.75 2.48
N GLY A 130 22.11 -15.95 2.98
CA GLY A 130 22.28 -16.29 4.40
C GLY A 130 21.32 -15.53 5.33
N ILE A 131 20.10 -15.26 4.88
CA ILE A 131 19.08 -14.54 5.65
C ILE A 131 18.36 -15.52 6.57
N ASP A 132 18.53 -15.38 7.88
CA ASP A 132 18.04 -16.32 8.91
C ASP A 132 17.36 -15.65 10.13
N ARG A 133 17.47 -14.32 10.27
CA ARG A 133 16.99 -13.58 11.46
C ARG A 133 15.74 -12.73 11.22
N VAL A 134 15.27 -12.68 10.00
CA VAL A 134 14.03 -12.03 9.63
C VAL A 134 13.01 -13.03 9.11
N VAL A 135 11.73 -12.71 9.20
CA VAL A 135 10.65 -13.56 8.70
C VAL A 135 10.21 -13.00 7.34
N MET A 136 10.43 -13.76 6.28
CA MET A 136 9.96 -13.40 4.94
C MET A 136 8.48 -13.78 4.78
N LEU A 137 7.67 -12.83 4.34
CA LEU A 137 6.23 -12.98 4.17
C LEU A 137 5.77 -12.45 2.82
N SER A 138 4.90 -13.21 2.18
CA SER A 138 4.37 -12.89 0.85
C SER A 138 2.90 -12.47 0.90
N ASP A 139 2.59 -11.34 0.26
CA ASP A 139 1.25 -10.83 -0.01
C ASP A 139 0.72 -11.24 -1.41
N PHE A 140 1.21 -12.36 -1.97
CA PHE A 140 0.86 -12.76 -3.35
C PHE A 140 -0.62 -13.17 -3.52
N ARG A 141 -1.28 -13.59 -2.45
CA ARG A 141 -2.67 -14.07 -2.47
C ARG A 141 -3.56 -13.45 -1.40
N THR A 142 -3.07 -12.38 -0.75
CA THR A 142 -3.80 -11.69 0.33
C THR A 142 -4.02 -10.22 -0.03
N ASP A 143 -4.59 -9.45 0.88
CA ASP A 143 -4.94 -8.05 0.65
C ASP A 143 -4.20 -7.08 1.59
N PHE A 144 -3.00 -7.49 2.05
CA PHE A 144 -2.18 -6.69 2.94
C PHE A 144 -1.86 -5.31 2.35
N GLY A 145 -1.47 -5.27 1.06
CA GLY A 145 -1.10 -4.03 0.39
C GLY A 145 -2.21 -2.98 0.39
N ASN A 146 -3.47 -3.39 0.19
CA ASN A 146 -4.63 -2.50 0.28
C ASN A 146 -4.97 -2.15 1.74
N THR A 147 -4.95 -3.14 2.64
CA THR A 147 -5.25 -2.95 4.07
C THR A 147 -4.34 -1.92 4.71
N TYR A 148 -3.04 -1.95 4.39
CA TYR A 148 -2.04 -1.02 4.89
C TYR A 148 -1.84 0.22 4.01
N GLY A 149 -2.54 0.30 2.88
CA GLY A 149 -2.49 1.44 1.98
C GLY A 149 -1.19 1.58 1.18
N VAL A 150 -0.38 0.52 1.11
CA VAL A 150 0.98 0.54 0.55
C VAL A 150 1.09 -0.07 -0.86
N GLN A 151 0.02 -0.62 -1.42
CA GLN A 151 0.05 -1.11 -2.81
C GLN A 151 0.11 0.07 -3.76
N MET A 152 0.97 0.01 -4.77
CA MET A 152 1.04 1.03 -5.82
C MET A 152 -0.18 0.95 -6.74
N ALA A 153 -0.86 2.08 -6.91
CA ALA A 153 -2.10 2.20 -7.67
C ALA A 153 -1.86 2.44 -9.17
N ASP A 154 -0.70 2.99 -9.51
CA ASP A 154 -0.33 3.38 -10.86
C ASP A 154 1.18 3.20 -11.13
N GLY A 155 1.65 3.70 -12.28
CA GLY A 155 3.03 3.58 -12.72
C GLY A 155 3.44 2.16 -13.14
N PRO A 156 4.72 1.98 -13.52
CA PRO A 156 5.22 0.70 -14.07
C PRO A 156 5.27 -0.43 -13.03
N MET A 157 5.23 -0.08 -11.73
CA MET A 157 5.24 -1.04 -10.62
C MET A 157 3.85 -1.21 -9.98
N LYS A 158 2.77 -0.80 -10.66
CA LYS A 158 1.38 -0.98 -10.21
C LYS A 158 1.13 -2.41 -9.74
N GLY A 159 0.49 -2.53 -8.58
CA GLY A 159 0.17 -3.82 -7.98
C GLY A 159 1.23 -4.36 -7.02
N LEU A 160 2.50 -3.91 -7.11
CA LEU A 160 3.52 -4.22 -6.12
C LEU A 160 3.35 -3.34 -4.87
N LEU A 161 4.02 -3.70 -3.78
CA LEU A 161 4.06 -2.87 -2.58
C LEU A 161 5.07 -1.74 -2.75
N SER A 162 4.76 -0.58 -2.20
CA SER A 162 5.69 0.54 -2.08
C SER A 162 6.78 0.23 -1.06
N ARG A 163 7.71 1.17 -0.84
CA ARG A 163 8.71 1.02 0.21
C ARG A 163 8.23 1.73 1.47
N ALA A 164 8.05 0.96 2.54
CA ALA A 164 7.57 1.50 3.82
C ALA A 164 8.14 0.70 5.00
N VAL A 165 8.22 1.35 6.16
CA VAL A 165 8.53 0.70 7.44
C VAL A 165 7.44 1.04 8.45
N VAL A 166 7.00 0.05 9.21
CA VAL A 166 6.07 0.22 10.31
C VAL A 166 6.63 -0.50 11.54
N VAL A 167 6.63 0.16 12.71
CA VAL A 167 7.02 -0.47 13.97
C VAL A 167 5.82 -0.51 14.90
N ILE A 168 5.59 -1.69 15.47
CA ILE A 168 4.46 -1.99 16.35
C ILE A 168 5.03 -2.43 17.69
N ASN A 169 4.48 -1.91 18.78
CA ASN A 169 4.88 -2.29 20.13
C ASN A 169 4.15 -3.57 20.61
N PRO A 170 4.58 -4.17 21.76
CA PRO A 170 3.96 -5.39 22.30
C PRO A 170 2.46 -5.29 22.59
N GLU A 171 1.95 -4.08 22.81
CA GLU A 171 0.52 -3.79 23.04
C GLU A 171 -0.29 -3.69 21.73
N GLY A 172 0.35 -3.88 20.57
CA GLY A 172 -0.30 -3.81 19.26
C GLY A 172 -0.59 -2.40 18.77
N LYS A 173 0.18 -1.40 19.20
CA LYS A 173 0.09 -0.02 18.71
C LYS A 173 1.24 0.31 17.79
N ILE A 174 0.96 1.07 16.75
CA ILE A 174 1.98 1.61 15.85
C ILE A 174 2.74 2.71 16.58
N VAL A 175 4.06 2.57 16.69
CA VAL A 175 4.96 3.52 17.35
C VAL A 175 5.87 4.27 16.38
N TYR A 176 6.00 3.77 15.15
CA TYR A 176 6.71 4.43 14.06
C TYR A 176 6.12 4.00 12.73
N GLU A 177 6.08 4.93 11.76
CA GLU A 177 5.77 4.63 10.39
C GLU A 177 6.56 5.53 9.44
N GLN A 178 6.96 4.98 8.30
CA GLN A 178 7.62 5.72 7.23
C GLN A 178 7.15 5.18 5.88
N GLN A 179 6.51 6.03 5.08
CA GLN A 179 6.41 5.82 3.65
C GLN A 179 7.61 6.49 3.00
N VAL A 180 8.52 5.70 2.40
CA VAL A 180 9.70 6.27 1.74
C VAL A 180 9.28 7.05 0.49
N PRO A 181 9.64 8.34 0.38
CA PRO A 181 9.14 9.18 -0.70
C PRO A 181 9.61 8.79 -2.10
N GLU A 182 10.82 8.24 -2.22
CA GLU A 182 11.40 7.73 -3.48
C GLU A 182 11.69 6.23 -3.34
N ILE A 183 11.06 5.41 -4.17
CA ILE A 183 11.17 3.93 -4.07
C ILE A 183 12.62 3.45 -4.19
N GLY A 184 13.44 4.17 -4.94
CA GLY A 184 14.87 3.89 -5.12
C GLY A 184 15.74 4.21 -3.90
N GLN A 185 15.20 4.84 -2.85
CA GLN A 185 15.94 5.15 -1.63
C GLN A 185 15.73 4.10 -0.54
N GLU A 186 16.70 3.97 0.36
CA GLU A 186 16.59 3.12 1.54
C GLU A 186 15.70 3.78 2.61
N PRO A 187 15.04 2.98 3.48
CA PRO A 187 14.33 3.54 4.62
C PRO A 187 15.30 4.03 5.71
N ASP A 188 14.80 4.83 6.65
CA ASP A 188 15.55 5.21 7.84
C ASP A 188 15.57 4.05 8.86
N TYR A 189 16.61 3.22 8.75
CA TYR A 189 16.82 2.08 9.64
C TYR A 189 17.02 2.51 11.11
N ALA A 190 17.74 3.63 11.31
CA ALA A 190 18.07 4.10 12.65
C ALA A 190 16.80 4.56 13.39
N ALA A 191 15.94 5.31 12.73
CA ALA A 191 14.65 5.73 13.30
C ALA A 191 13.73 4.53 13.59
N ALA A 192 13.66 3.54 12.70
CA ALA A 192 12.88 2.33 12.91
C ALA A 192 13.36 1.52 14.12
N ILE A 193 14.69 1.36 14.28
CA ILE A 193 15.31 0.65 15.40
C ILE A 193 15.15 1.42 16.71
N ALA A 194 15.28 2.75 16.69
CA ALA A 194 15.11 3.61 17.87
C ALA A 194 13.67 3.59 18.42
N ALA A 195 12.68 3.21 17.60
CA ALA A 195 11.30 3.03 18.05
C ALA A 195 11.06 1.73 18.83
N VAL A 196 12.01 0.79 18.82
CA VAL A 196 12.03 -0.41 19.66
C VAL A 196 12.67 -0.04 21.00
N LYS A 197 11.93 -0.14 22.09
CA LYS A 197 12.38 0.27 23.45
C LYS A 197 12.65 -0.95 24.32
#